data_3d05eda10a10b51bdcd9ba5f2492b811
#
_entry.id   3d05eda10a10b51bdcd9ba5f2492b811
#
_cell.length_a   1.000
_cell.length_b   1.000
_cell.length_c   1.000
_cell.angle_alpha   90.00
_cell.angle_beta   90.00
_cell.angle_gamma   90.00
#
_symmetry.space_group_name_H-M   'P 1'
#
loop_
_entity.id
_entity.type
_entity.pdbx_description
1 polymer ?
#
loop_
_entity_poly.entity_id
_entity_poly.type
_entity_poly.pdbx_seq_one_letter_code
_entity_poly.pdbx_strand_id
1 'polypeptide(L)'
;MFRRAYYWLPPTWRRWVRRFVFLPFDLWHLATGRPQYHGIDLPLRGEVFTGGGDFLENGLIHKKLFIQLGGLLPEHDVLDIGSGLGRMAIPLTDYLLPSSQFRGFDIVPHAVKQCQDRISRVCPNFQFSHVPLRNDLY
;
A
#
# COMPACT_ATOMS: atom_id res chain seq x y z
N MET A 1 -8.71 25.36 2.99
CA MET A 1 -10.16 25.28 2.75
C MET A 1 -10.58 23.97 2.04
N PHE A 2 -9.86 23.48 1.03
CA PHE A 2 -10.18 22.25 0.26
C PHE A 2 -10.18 20.94 1.07
N ARG A 3 -9.34 20.79 2.11
CA ARG A 3 -9.27 19.55 2.90
C ARG A 3 -10.57 19.21 3.64
N ARG A 4 -11.30 20.19 4.18
CA ARG A 4 -12.56 19.95 4.90
C ARG A 4 -13.68 19.48 3.95
N ALA A 5 -13.83 20.08 2.78
CA ALA A 5 -14.85 19.71 1.80
C ALA A 5 -14.65 18.27 1.26
N TYR A 6 -13.41 17.82 1.10
CA TYR A 6 -13.10 16.48 0.64
C TYR A 6 -13.62 15.37 1.60
N TYR A 7 -13.58 15.60 2.91
CA TYR A 7 -14.06 14.61 3.90
C TYR A 7 -15.60 14.56 4.02
N TRP A 8 -16.33 15.54 3.44
CA TRP A 8 -17.79 15.52 3.37
C TRP A 8 -18.32 14.64 2.24
N LEU A 9 -17.49 14.28 1.28
CA LEU A 9 -17.88 13.40 0.19
C LEU A 9 -18.01 11.94 0.65
N PRO A 10 -18.99 11.18 0.11
CA PRO A 10 -19.05 9.73 0.32
C PRO A 10 -17.73 9.06 -0.06
N PRO A 11 -17.32 7.95 0.60
CA PRO A 11 -16.05 7.27 0.33
C PRO A 11 -15.83 6.90 -1.14
N THR A 12 -16.90 6.48 -1.83
CA THR A 12 -16.88 6.17 -3.26
C THR A 12 -16.49 7.38 -4.13
N TRP A 13 -17.06 8.56 -3.82
CA TRP A 13 -16.79 9.81 -4.56
C TRP A 13 -15.36 10.32 -4.30
N ARG A 14 -14.81 10.12 -3.09
CA ARG A 14 -13.43 10.50 -2.77
C ARG A 14 -12.41 9.81 -3.68
N ARG A 15 -12.65 8.52 -4.03
CA ARG A 15 -11.79 7.77 -4.96
C ARG A 15 -11.83 8.36 -6.35
N TRP A 16 -13.01 8.69 -6.86
CA TRP A 16 -13.17 9.31 -8.18
C TRP A 16 -12.53 10.69 -8.25
N VAL A 17 -12.82 11.56 -7.29
CA VAL A 17 -12.22 12.91 -7.22
C VAL A 17 -10.69 12.81 -7.20
N ARG A 18 -10.13 11.91 -6.39
CA ARG A 18 -8.69 11.71 -6.32
C ARG A 18 -8.11 11.23 -7.65
N ARG A 19 -8.75 10.26 -8.31
CA ARG A 19 -8.33 9.79 -9.64
C ARG A 19 -8.34 10.92 -10.67
N PHE A 20 -9.36 11.76 -10.69
CA PHE A 20 -9.42 12.90 -11.61
C PHE A 20 -8.34 13.94 -11.32
N VAL A 21 -8.12 14.29 -10.07
CA VAL A 21 -7.10 15.27 -9.66
C VAL A 21 -5.69 14.83 -10.04
N PHE A 22 -5.37 13.55 -9.87
CA PHE A 22 -4.03 13.01 -10.16
C PHE A 22 -3.90 12.41 -11.56
N LEU A 23 -4.97 12.40 -12.37
CA LEU A 23 -4.99 11.80 -13.70
C LEU A 23 -3.82 12.26 -14.61
N PRO A 24 -3.50 13.56 -14.76
CA PRO A 24 -2.40 13.98 -15.62
C PRO A 24 -1.05 13.42 -15.15
N PHE A 25 -0.82 13.40 -13.85
CA PHE A 25 0.39 12.87 -13.24
C PHE A 25 0.49 11.35 -13.38
N ASP A 26 -0.62 10.66 -13.17
CA ASP A 26 -0.70 9.21 -13.31
C ASP A 26 -0.51 8.76 -14.76
N LEU A 27 -1.08 9.49 -15.74
CA LEU A 27 -0.86 9.24 -17.17
C LEU A 27 0.59 9.46 -17.58
N TRP A 28 1.24 10.49 -17.04
CA TRP A 28 2.67 10.72 -17.29
C TRP A 28 3.51 9.53 -16.78
N HIS A 29 3.25 9.02 -15.57
CA HIS A 29 3.92 7.84 -15.04
C HIS A 29 3.61 6.55 -15.80
N LEU A 30 2.42 6.42 -16.37
CA LEU A 30 2.09 5.29 -17.23
C LEU A 30 2.84 5.33 -18.56
N ALA A 31 3.11 6.53 -19.10
CA ALA A 31 3.84 6.72 -20.35
C ALA A 31 5.37 6.62 -20.18
N THR A 32 5.90 7.08 -19.04
CA THR A 32 7.36 7.16 -18.80
C THR A 32 7.90 6.04 -17.90
N GLY A 33 7.05 5.25 -17.32
CA GLY A 33 7.36 4.20 -16.35
C GLY A 33 6.84 4.51 -14.96
N ARG A 34 6.28 3.48 -14.28
CA ARG A 34 5.82 3.59 -12.89
C ARG A 34 7.01 3.80 -11.96
N PRO A 35 6.88 4.60 -10.88
CA PRO A 35 7.87 4.61 -9.82
C PRO A 35 7.96 3.23 -9.17
N GLN A 36 9.18 2.81 -8.88
CA GLN A 36 9.47 1.47 -8.36
C GLN A 36 10.29 1.54 -7.07
N TYR A 37 10.18 0.50 -6.27
CA TYR A 37 11.05 0.22 -5.13
C TYR A 37 11.53 -1.23 -5.22
N HIS A 38 12.83 -1.42 -5.46
CA HIS A 38 13.46 -2.75 -5.64
C HIS A 38 12.71 -3.66 -6.63
N GLY A 39 12.30 -3.09 -7.79
CA GLY A 39 11.59 -3.83 -8.84
C GLY A 39 10.09 -4.02 -8.60
N ILE A 40 9.55 -3.46 -7.52
CA ILE A 40 8.12 -3.50 -7.19
C ILE A 40 7.50 -2.17 -7.60
N ASP A 41 6.48 -2.22 -8.46
CA ASP A 41 5.72 -1.04 -8.88
C ASP A 41 4.99 -0.41 -7.70
N LEU A 42 5.21 0.88 -7.48
CA LEU A 42 4.46 1.64 -6.49
C LEU A 42 3.06 2.00 -7.00
N PRO A 43 2.07 2.11 -6.10
CA PRO A 43 0.76 2.61 -6.49
C PRO A 43 0.85 4.04 -6.99
N LEU A 44 0.09 4.34 -8.05
CA LEU A 44 -0.05 5.70 -8.56
C LEU A 44 -0.80 6.58 -7.54
N ARG A 45 -0.61 7.88 -7.61
CA ARG A 45 -1.22 8.81 -6.64
C ARG A 45 -2.75 8.74 -6.61
N GLY A 46 -3.38 8.55 -7.76
CA GLY A 46 -4.82 8.36 -7.86
C GLY A 46 -5.33 7.02 -7.32
N GLU A 47 -4.45 5.99 -7.22
CA GLU A 47 -4.79 4.68 -6.66
C GLU A 47 -4.79 4.69 -5.12
N VAL A 48 -3.99 5.57 -4.48
CA VAL A 48 -3.87 5.63 -3.02
C VAL A 48 -5.15 6.19 -2.42
N PHE A 49 -5.92 5.40 -1.70
CA PHE A 49 -7.20 5.77 -1.12
C PHE A 49 -7.18 6.01 0.40
N THR A 50 -6.11 5.64 1.07
CA THR A 50 -5.94 5.80 2.52
C THR A 50 -4.63 6.51 2.85
N GLY A 51 -4.65 7.28 3.96
CA GLY A 51 -3.49 8.01 4.45
C GLY A 51 -3.11 9.24 3.58
N GLY A 52 -2.31 10.11 4.15
CA GLY A 52 -1.73 11.30 3.49
C GLY A 52 -0.24 11.16 3.26
N GLY A 53 0.37 12.18 2.63
CA GLY A 53 1.80 12.24 2.37
C GLY A 53 2.29 11.33 1.25
N ASP A 54 3.60 11.21 1.14
CA ASP A 54 4.22 10.29 0.19
C ASP A 54 4.06 8.84 0.62
N PHE A 55 3.73 7.97 -0.33
CA PHE A 55 3.40 6.58 -0.05
C PHE A 55 4.63 5.79 0.43
N LEU A 56 5.74 5.91 -0.30
CA LEU A 56 6.96 5.18 0.01
C LEU A 56 7.67 5.75 1.23
N GLU A 57 7.79 7.08 1.31
CA GLU A 57 8.43 7.75 2.44
C GLU A 57 7.79 7.36 3.77
N ASN A 58 6.46 7.40 3.84
CA ASN A 58 5.73 6.95 5.03
C ASN A 58 5.99 5.48 5.36
N GLY A 59 6.04 4.62 4.34
CA GLY A 59 6.38 3.21 4.53
C GLY A 59 7.79 3.01 5.10
N LEU A 60 8.78 3.75 4.58
CA LEU A 60 10.17 3.72 5.06
C LEU A 60 10.31 4.23 6.50
N ILE A 61 9.53 5.26 6.87
CA ILE A 61 9.48 5.74 8.26
C ILE A 61 8.97 4.64 9.18
N HIS A 62 7.86 3.97 8.81
CA HIS A 62 7.31 2.88 9.62
C HIS A 62 8.25 1.67 9.70
N LYS A 63 8.93 1.30 8.61
CA LYS A 63 9.99 0.29 8.64
C LYS A 63 11.04 0.59 9.72
N LYS A 64 11.54 1.83 9.76
CA LYS A 64 12.49 2.25 10.81
C LYS A 64 11.91 2.10 12.21
N LEU A 65 10.65 2.49 12.41
CA LEU A 65 9.97 2.34 13.70
C LEU A 65 9.79 0.87 14.09
N PHE A 66 9.42 0.00 13.16
CA PHE A 66 9.30 -1.45 13.42
C PHE A 66 10.63 -2.05 13.86
N ILE A 67 11.74 -1.65 13.24
CA ILE A 67 13.08 -2.12 13.60
C ILE A 67 13.53 -1.54 14.93
N GLN A 68 13.46 -0.21 15.09
CA GLN A 68 14.06 0.48 16.24
C GLN A 68 13.25 0.35 17.52
N LEU A 69 11.92 0.40 17.42
CA LEU A 69 11.02 0.38 18.57
C LEU A 69 10.31 -0.97 18.72
N GLY A 70 9.97 -1.61 17.61
CA GLY A 70 9.29 -2.91 17.61
C GLY A 70 10.24 -4.10 17.72
N GLY A 71 11.55 -3.90 17.57
CA GLY A 71 12.52 -5.00 17.60
C GLY A 71 12.36 -5.99 16.44
N LEU A 72 11.84 -5.52 15.29
CA LEU A 72 11.68 -6.38 14.11
C LEU A 72 13.06 -6.83 13.61
N LEU A 73 13.22 -8.12 13.45
CA LEU A 73 14.43 -8.77 12.90
C LEU A 73 14.12 -9.33 11.50
N PRO A 74 15.15 -9.48 10.63
CA PRO A 74 14.95 -9.98 9.28
C PRO A 74 14.33 -11.39 9.19
N GLU A 75 14.55 -12.23 10.18
CA GLU A 75 14.03 -13.60 10.29
C GLU A 75 12.61 -13.70 10.86
N HIS A 76 12.02 -12.61 11.31
CA HIS A 76 10.69 -12.62 11.89
C HIS A 76 9.59 -12.80 10.83
N ASP A 77 8.55 -13.52 11.19
CA ASP A 77 7.29 -13.53 10.46
C ASP A 77 6.45 -12.31 10.83
N VAL A 78 5.78 -11.74 9.83
CA VAL A 78 4.98 -10.50 9.99
C VAL A 78 3.55 -10.74 9.59
N LEU A 79 2.61 -10.29 10.43
CA LEU A 79 1.19 -10.19 10.12
C LEU A 79 0.78 -8.72 10.04
N ASP A 80 0.26 -8.30 8.87
CA ASP A 80 -0.23 -6.94 8.60
C ASP A 80 -1.75 -6.92 8.47
N ILE A 81 -2.42 -6.34 9.46
CA ILE A 81 -3.87 -6.25 9.55
C ILE A 81 -4.34 -4.93 8.93
N GLY A 82 -5.01 -5.00 7.78
CA GLY A 82 -5.37 -3.82 7.00
C GLY A 82 -4.25 -3.36 6.09
N SER A 83 -3.67 -4.31 5.37
CA SER A 83 -2.48 -4.09 4.51
C SER A 83 -2.67 -3.05 3.40
N GLY A 84 -3.93 -2.73 3.04
CA GLY A 84 -4.25 -1.75 2.01
C GLY A 84 -3.52 -2.04 0.70
N LEU A 85 -2.81 -1.05 0.18
CA LEU A 85 -1.99 -1.15 -1.03
C LEU A 85 -0.54 -1.60 -0.77
N GLY A 86 -0.26 -2.15 0.42
CA GLY A 86 1.07 -2.66 0.79
C GLY A 86 2.06 -1.59 1.22
N ARG A 87 1.58 -0.47 1.79
CA ARG A 87 2.46 0.63 2.24
C ARG A 87 3.53 0.15 3.23
N MET A 88 3.15 -0.72 4.17
CA MET A 88 4.09 -1.28 5.14
C MET A 88 4.85 -2.47 4.56
N ALA A 89 4.23 -3.23 3.68
CA ALA A 89 4.81 -4.41 3.06
C ALA A 89 5.98 -4.08 2.12
N ILE A 90 5.80 -3.11 1.21
CA ILE A 90 6.81 -2.78 0.19
C ILE A 90 8.19 -2.48 0.80
N PRO A 91 8.33 -1.61 1.81
CA PRO A 91 9.64 -1.35 2.40
C PRO A 91 10.24 -2.53 3.18
N LEU A 92 9.45 -3.53 3.54
CA LEU A 92 9.93 -4.72 4.24
C LEU A 92 10.47 -5.78 3.28
N THR A 93 10.23 -5.67 1.97
CA THR A 93 10.69 -6.66 0.98
C THR A 93 12.19 -6.71 0.81
N ASP A 94 12.91 -5.63 1.13
CA ASP A 94 14.38 -5.57 1.13
C ASP A 94 15.00 -5.83 2.52
N TYR A 95 14.17 -6.08 3.52
CA TYR A 95 14.60 -6.27 4.90
C TYR A 95 14.39 -7.71 5.41
N LEU A 96 13.19 -8.25 5.17
CA LEU A 96 12.87 -9.61 5.62
C LEU A 96 13.61 -10.66 4.77
N LEU A 97 14.06 -11.73 5.42
CA LEU A 97 14.71 -12.84 4.73
C LEU A 97 13.71 -13.58 3.82
N PRO A 98 14.17 -14.24 2.74
CA PRO A 98 13.30 -15.08 1.90
C PRO A 98 12.64 -16.25 2.66
N SER A 99 13.22 -16.67 3.78
CA SER A 99 12.65 -17.69 4.68
C SER A 99 11.54 -17.19 5.58
N SER A 100 11.45 -15.86 5.79
CA SER A 100 10.42 -15.24 6.61
C SER A 100 9.12 -15.15 5.86
N GLN A 101 7.99 -15.14 6.57
CA GLN A 101 6.66 -15.03 6.00
C GLN A 101 6.07 -13.64 6.30
N PHE A 102 5.63 -12.94 5.26
CA PHE A 102 4.77 -11.78 5.41
C PHE A 102 3.34 -12.14 5.02
N ARG A 103 2.39 -11.95 5.92
CA ARG A 103 0.96 -12.20 5.70
C ARG A 103 0.20 -10.90 5.87
N GLY A 104 -0.30 -10.34 4.76
CA GLY A 104 -1.20 -9.19 4.77
C GLY A 104 -2.64 -9.61 4.52
N PHE A 105 -3.59 -8.95 5.16
CA PHE A 105 -4.99 -9.05 4.75
C PHE A 105 -5.69 -7.71 4.80
N ASP A 106 -6.70 -7.57 3.94
CA ASP A 106 -7.51 -6.36 3.87
C ASP A 106 -8.95 -6.70 3.47
N ILE A 107 -9.88 -5.81 3.81
CA ILE A 107 -11.30 -5.90 3.45
C ILE A 107 -11.58 -5.35 2.06
N VAL A 108 -10.62 -4.68 1.42
CA VAL A 108 -10.74 -4.09 0.09
C VAL A 108 -10.18 -5.05 -0.97
N PRO A 109 -11.01 -5.78 -1.73
CA PRO A 109 -10.55 -6.81 -2.67
C PRO A 109 -9.56 -6.30 -3.70
N HIS A 110 -9.80 -5.09 -4.22
CA HIS A 110 -8.94 -4.42 -5.19
C HIS A 110 -7.53 -4.13 -4.62
N ALA A 111 -7.42 -3.73 -3.35
CA ALA A 111 -6.13 -3.48 -2.72
C ALA A 111 -5.34 -4.78 -2.57
N VAL A 112 -5.98 -5.84 -2.10
CA VAL A 112 -5.39 -7.18 -2.01
C VAL A 112 -4.87 -7.66 -3.35
N LYS A 113 -5.71 -7.56 -4.41
CA LYS A 113 -5.29 -7.93 -5.75
C LYS A 113 -4.06 -7.16 -6.22
N GLN A 114 -4.00 -5.86 -5.97
CA GLN A 114 -2.82 -5.06 -6.32
C GLN A 114 -1.55 -5.50 -5.57
N CYS A 115 -1.66 -5.84 -4.28
CA CYS A 115 -0.54 -6.38 -3.52
C CYS A 115 -0.07 -7.73 -4.10
N GLN A 116 -1.00 -8.62 -4.44
CA GLN A 116 -0.68 -9.90 -5.08
C GLN A 116 0.03 -9.71 -6.44
N ASP A 117 -0.51 -8.83 -7.29
CA ASP A 117 0.02 -8.58 -8.63
C ASP A 117 1.40 -7.89 -8.63
N ARG A 118 1.70 -7.08 -7.62
CA ARG A 118 2.93 -6.27 -7.57
C ARG A 118 3.97 -6.84 -6.62
N ILE A 119 3.56 -7.20 -5.39
CA ILE A 119 4.48 -7.60 -4.32
C ILE A 119 4.73 -9.11 -4.36
N SER A 120 3.65 -9.92 -4.31
CA SER A 120 3.81 -11.38 -4.24
C SER A 120 4.48 -11.97 -5.49
N ARG A 121 4.35 -11.32 -6.66
CA ARG A 121 5.05 -11.77 -7.88
C ARG A 121 6.57 -11.62 -7.80
N VAL A 122 7.05 -10.63 -7.07
CA VAL A 122 8.49 -10.34 -6.90
C VAL A 122 9.02 -11.02 -5.65
N CYS A 123 8.23 -11.03 -4.58
CA CYS A 123 8.56 -11.59 -3.27
C CYS A 123 7.50 -12.64 -2.89
N PRO A 124 7.68 -13.94 -3.27
CA PRO A 124 6.66 -14.96 -3.05
C PRO A 124 6.36 -15.27 -1.56
N ASN A 125 7.27 -14.93 -0.66
CA ASN A 125 7.08 -15.03 0.79
C ASN A 125 6.17 -13.92 1.37
N PHE A 126 5.78 -12.92 0.54
CA PHE A 126 4.77 -11.92 0.86
C PHE A 126 3.43 -12.34 0.27
N GLN A 127 2.47 -12.71 1.10
CA GLN A 127 1.16 -13.18 0.67
C GLN A 127 0.05 -12.30 1.23
N PHE A 128 -0.99 -12.07 0.40
CA PHE A 128 -2.10 -11.20 0.75
C PHE A 128 -3.43 -11.92 0.56
N SER A 129 -4.36 -11.71 1.48
CA SER A 129 -5.67 -12.36 1.50
C SER A 129 -6.78 -11.35 1.68
N HIS A 130 -7.88 -11.54 0.97
CA HIS A 130 -9.09 -10.76 1.16
C HIS A 130 -9.92 -11.37 2.30
N VAL A 131 -10.31 -10.55 3.28
CA VAL A 131 -11.21 -10.93 4.35
C VAL A 131 -12.53 -10.18 4.15
N PRO A 132 -13.64 -10.87 3.82
CA PRO A 132 -14.90 -10.22 3.48
C PRO A 132 -15.65 -9.76 4.73
N LEU A 133 -15.07 -8.84 5.50
CA LEU A 133 -15.73 -8.17 6.59
C LEU A 133 -16.51 -6.97 6.06
N ARG A 134 -17.74 -6.77 6.55
CA ARG A 134 -18.52 -5.58 6.22
C ARG A 134 -17.91 -4.36 6.93
N ASN A 135 -17.61 -3.34 6.17
CA ASN A 135 -17.20 -2.04 6.68
C ASN A 135 -17.91 -0.93 5.91
N ASP A 136 -18.76 -0.18 6.59
CA ASP A 136 -19.54 0.90 5.98
C ASP A 136 -18.72 2.18 5.69
N LEU A 137 -17.42 2.19 6.03
CA LEU A 137 -16.50 3.30 5.78
C LEU A 137 -15.75 3.20 4.45
N TYR A 138 -15.79 2.03 3.77
CA TYR A 138 -15.07 1.79 2.51
C TYR A 138 -15.99 1.34 1.38
#